data_780a339e820ce328722df3e55dfcf1ac
#
_entry.id   780a339e820ce328722df3e55dfcf1ac
#
_cell.length_a   1.000
_cell.length_b   1.000
_cell.length_c   1.000
_cell.angle_alpha   90.00
_cell.angle_beta   90.00
_cell.angle_gamma   90.00
#
_symmetry.space_group_name_H-M   'P 1'
#
loop_
_entity.id
_entity.type
_entity.pdbx_description
1 polymer ?
#
loop_
_entity_poly.entity_id
_entity_poly.type
_entity_poly.pdbx_seq_one_letter_code
_entity_poly.pdbx_strand_id
1 'polypeptide(L)'
;MNLDFEKMGGLIPAIIQDNYTQKVLMLGFMNEEAYQKTVETGKVTFFSRTKNRLWTKGEESGNFLNVVDIKADCDNDTLLIQVNPVGPVCHTGTDTCWGDKNSQDIMFLKVLQDFIDKRHEEMPEGSYTTSLFNSGVNKMAQKVGEEAVEAVIEACNGTDERLIYESADLIYHLIVLITSKGYRIEDLARELKERHSSTWKRH
;
A
#
# COMPACT_ATOMS: atom_id res chain seq x y z
N MET A 1 24.26 -6.46 1.82
CA MET A 1 24.13 -5.18 2.53
C MET A 1 25.15 -5.19 3.65
N ASN A 2 25.90 -4.12 3.86
CA ASN A 2 26.93 -4.06 4.92
C ASN A 2 26.32 -3.31 6.12
N LEU A 3 25.84 -4.06 7.11
CA LEU A 3 25.17 -3.53 8.30
C LEU A 3 26.18 -3.39 9.45
N ASP A 4 26.09 -2.31 10.21
CA ASP A 4 26.98 -2.02 11.35
C ASP A 4 26.35 -2.51 12.66
N PHE A 5 26.43 -3.83 12.88
CA PHE A 5 25.97 -4.43 14.14
C PHE A 5 26.83 -4.03 15.34
N GLU A 6 28.12 -3.72 15.14
CA GLU A 6 29.02 -3.39 16.22
C GLU A 6 28.66 -2.07 16.89
N LYS A 7 28.31 -1.08 16.11
CA LYS A 7 27.90 0.24 16.59
C LYS A 7 26.76 0.19 17.62
N MET A 8 25.86 -0.79 17.46
CA MET A 8 24.67 -0.97 18.31
C MET A 8 24.81 -2.16 19.27
N GLY A 9 26.03 -2.60 19.57
CA GLY A 9 26.27 -3.69 20.52
C GLY A 9 25.76 -5.06 20.06
N GLY A 10 25.76 -5.29 18.74
CA GLY A 10 25.35 -6.56 18.13
C GLY A 10 23.89 -6.69 17.77
N LEU A 11 23.06 -5.68 18.08
CA LEU A 11 21.63 -5.69 17.78
C LEU A 11 21.22 -4.39 17.12
N ILE A 12 20.69 -4.44 15.91
CA ILE A 12 20.12 -3.28 15.22
C ILE A 12 18.59 -3.30 15.27
N PRO A 13 17.92 -2.15 15.36
CA PRO A 13 16.47 -2.06 15.23
C PRO A 13 16.02 -2.38 13.82
N ALA A 14 14.89 -3.08 13.71
CA ALA A 14 14.22 -3.35 12.45
C ALA A 14 12.78 -2.83 12.53
N ILE A 15 12.50 -1.80 11.77
CA ILE A 15 11.18 -1.20 11.60
C ILE A 15 10.45 -2.03 10.55
N ILE A 16 9.30 -2.57 10.90
CA ILE A 16 8.47 -3.36 10.00
C ILE A 16 7.33 -2.50 9.48
N GLN A 17 7.28 -2.35 8.18
CA GLN A 17 6.29 -1.53 7.47
C GLN A 17 5.47 -2.40 6.52
N ASP A 18 4.17 -2.22 6.50
CA ASP A 18 3.33 -2.83 5.47
C ASP A 18 3.66 -2.25 4.08
N ASN A 19 3.87 -3.12 3.11
CA ASN A 19 4.25 -2.71 1.75
C ASN A 19 3.14 -1.94 1.02
N TYR A 20 1.87 -2.20 1.32
CA TYR A 20 0.74 -1.53 0.66
C TYR A 20 0.28 -0.30 1.43
N THR A 21 0.00 -0.43 2.72
CA THR A 21 -0.55 0.65 3.53
C THR A 21 0.51 1.67 3.97
N GLN A 22 1.80 1.30 3.87
CA GLN A 22 2.95 2.07 4.37
C GLN A 22 2.89 2.33 5.89
N LYS A 23 2.01 1.63 6.61
CA LYS A 23 1.94 1.72 8.07
C LYS A 23 3.09 0.96 8.72
N VAL A 24 3.65 1.54 9.76
CA VAL A 24 4.58 0.84 10.63
C VAL A 24 3.79 -0.15 11.49
N LEU A 25 4.10 -1.44 11.37
CA LEU A 25 3.39 -2.54 12.01
C LEU A 25 3.95 -2.88 13.38
N MET A 26 5.27 -2.89 13.49
CA MET A 26 6.02 -3.16 14.72
C MET A 26 7.48 -2.74 14.58
N LEU A 27 8.19 -2.75 15.70
CA LEU A 27 9.63 -2.68 15.77
C LEU A 27 10.16 -3.93 16.50
N GLY A 28 11.21 -4.53 15.98
CA GLY A 28 11.96 -5.60 16.64
C GLY A 28 13.45 -5.35 16.54
N PHE A 29 14.25 -6.29 17.03
CA PHE A 29 15.71 -6.21 16.98
C PHE A 29 16.26 -7.44 16.26
N MET A 30 17.32 -7.24 15.48
CA MET A 30 18.02 -8.29 14.77
C MET A 30 19.50 -8.27 15.12
N ASN A 31 20.06 -9.45 15.38
CA ASN A 31 21.49 -9.69 15.25
C ASN A 31 21.79 -10.15 13.82
N GLU A 32 23.05 -10.34 13.50
CA GLU A 32 23.47 -10.77 12.16
C GLU A 32 22.79 -12.09 11.72
N GLU A 33 22.70 -13.07 12.63
CA GLU A 33 22.06 -14.37 12.36
C GLU A 33 20.54 -14.21 12.06
N ALA A 34 19.83 -13.33 12.80
CA ALA A 34 18.42 -13.02 12.54
C ALA A 34 18.21 -12.38 11.17
N TYR A 35 19.10 -11.46 10.81
CA TYR A 35 19.09 -10.82 9.48
C TYR A 35 19.33 -11.84 8.36
N GLN A 36 20.37 -12.68 8.47
CA GLN A 36 20.68 -13.72 7.48
C GLN A 36 19.49 -14.66 7.30
N LYS A 37 18.89 -15.12 8.40
CA LYS A 37 17.71 -16.00 8.35
C LYS A 37 16.50 -15.31 7.71
N THR A 38 16.32 -14.00 7.95
CA THR A 38 15.26 -13.22 7.30
C THR A 38 15.43 -13.19 5.79
N VAL A 39 16.66 -12.94 5.32
CA VAL A 39 16.99 -12.91 3.88
C VAL A 39 16.82 -14.30 3.25
N GLU A 40 17.29 -15.35 3.92
CA GLU A 40 17.22 -16.73 3.41
C GLU A 40 15.79 -17.25 3.30
N THR A 41 14.97 -16.99 4.33
CA THR A 41 13.60 -17.55 4.39
C THR A 41 12.52 -16.66 3.78
N GLY A 42 12.82 -15.37 3.53
CA GLY A 42 11.83 -14.38 3.13
C GLY A 42 10.80 -14.09 4.25
N LYS A 43 11.06 -14.48 5.49
CA LYS A 43 10.18 -14.26 6.64
C LYS A 43 10.93 -13.52 7.73
N VAL A 44 10.33 -12.47 8.28
CA VAL A 44 10.97 -11.64 9.30
C VAL A 44 11.30 -12.46 10.54
N THR A 45 12.58 -12.53 10.86
CA THR A 45 13.12 -13.19 12.06
C THR A 45 13.85 -12.16 12.92
N PHE A 46 13.52 -12.12 14.19
CA PHE A 46 14.13 -11.24 15.18
C PHE A 46 15.04 -12.00 16.14
N PHE A 47 15.84 -11.25 16.88
CA PHE A 47 16.52 -11.73 18.07
C PHE A 47 15.76 -11.29 19.33
N SER A 48 15.28 -12.25 20.11
CA SER A 48 14.59 -11.98 21.37
C SER A 48 15.61 -11.69 22.48
N ARG A 49 15.68 -10.43 22.92
CA ARG A 49 16.58 -9.98 24.00
C ARG A 49 16.27 -10.65 25.34
N THR A 50 14.99 -10.96 25.59
CA THR A 50 14.57 -11.57 26.87
C THR A 50 14.77 -13.08 26.90
N LYS A 51 14.55 -13.77 25.76
CA LYS A 51 14.68 -15.23 25.64
C LYS A 51 16.06 -15.65 25.09
N ASN A 52 16.88 -14.70 24.68
CA ASN A 52 18.21 -14.91 24.08
C ASN A 52 18.22 -15.97 22.96
N ARG A 53 17.23 -15.85 22.02
CA ARG A 53 17.08 -16.75 20.88
C ARG A 53 16.53 -16.02 19.64
N LEU A 54 16.73 -16.64 18.50
CA LEU A 54 16.02 -16.25 17.29
C LEU A 54 14.50 -16.54 17.43
N TRP A 55 13.72 -15.67 16.83
CA TRP A 55 12.27 -15.75 16.79
C TRP A 55 11.73 -15.28 15.45
N THR A 56 11.18 -16.21 14.66
CA THR A 56 10.49 -15.85 13.41
C THR A 56 9.07 -15.40 13.73
N LYS A 57 8.74 -14.18 13.33
CA LYS A 57 7.39 -13.65 13.56
C LYS A 57 6.36 -14.51 12.87
N GLY A 58 5.39 -14.99 13.64
CA GLY A 58 4.36 -15.92 13.15
C GLY A 58 4.68 -17.41 13.39
N GLU A 59 5.82 -17.76 13.99
CA GLU A 59 6.19 -19.19 14.23
C GLU A 59 5.16 -19.95 15.07
N GLU A 60 4.41 -19.27 15.97
CA GLU A 60 3.38 -19.86 16.79
C GLU A 60 1.95 -19.58 16.27
N SER A 61 1.71 -18.37 15.73
CA SER A 61 0.37 -17.92 15.34
C SER A 61 0.02 -18.17 13.87
N GLY A 62 0.99 -18.50 13.01
CA GLY A 62 0.82 -18.55 11.56
C GLY A 62 0.81 -17.18 10.88
N ASN A 63 0.76 -16.07 11.63
CA ASN A 63 0.75 -14.72 11.09
C ASN A 63 2.17 -14.25 10.73
N PHE A 64 2.71 -14.82 9.66
CA PHE A 64 4.03 -14.48 9.16
C PHE A 64 4.07 -13.09 8.54
N LEU A 65 5.26 -12.49 8.54
CA LEU A 65 5.58 -11.26 7.82
C LEU A 65 6.48 -11.63 6.64
N ASN A 66 5.89 -11.68 5.44
CA ASN A 66 6.61 -12.03 4.22
C ASN A 66 7.35 -10.80 3.71
N VAL A 67 8.66 -10.90 3.58
CA VAL A 67 9.53 -9.81 3.15
C VAL A 67 9.30 -9.47 1.70
N VAL A 68 9.15 -8.17 1.40
CA VAL A 68 9.09 -7.61 0.05
C VAL A 68 10.37 -6.85 -0.27
N ASP A 69 10.85 -6.01 0.65
CA ASP A 69 12.06 -5.22 0.47
C ASP A 69 12.74 -4.96 1.82
N ILE A 70 14.07 -4.81 1.79
CA ILE A 70 14.88 -4.50 2.97
C ILE A 70 15.80 -3.33 2.63
N LYS A 71 15.73 -2.26 3.42
CA LYS A 71 16.59 -1.08 3.31
C LYS A 71 17.31 -0.83 4.61
N ALA A 72 18.59 -0.48 4.52
CA ALA A 72 19.31 0.11 5.64
C ALA A 72 19.17 1.63 5.58
N ASP A 73 19.28 2.27 6.73
CA ASP A 73 19.38 3.72 6.80
C ASP A 73 20.78 4.24 6.36
N CYS A 74 21.01 5.54 6.50
CA CYS A 74 22.19 6.21 5.93
C CYS A 74 23.53 5.80 6.59
N ASP A 75 23.51 5.29 7.82
CA ASP A 75 24.70 4.84 8.57
C ASP A 75 24.67 3.35 8.90
N ASN A 76 23.77 2.60 8.26
CA ASN A 76 23.68 1.13 8.26
C ASN A 76 23.44 0.49 9.62
N ASP A 77 22.84 1.19 10.57
CA ASP A 77 22.56 0.68 11.91
C ASP A 77 21.08 0.46 12.21
N THR A 78 20.18 0.73 11.22
CA THR A 78 18.72 0.53 11.31
C THR A 78 18.19 -0.09 10.02
N LEU A 79 17.25 -1.02 10.13
CA LEU A 79 16.57 -1.63 9.00
C LEU A 79 15.11 -1.12 8.87
N LEU A 80 14.71 -0.77 7.65
CA LEU A 80 13.32 -0.68 7.22
C LEU A 80 13.00 -1.92 6.38
N ILE A 81 12.10 -2.77 6.88
CA ILE A 81 11.68 -4.00 6.20
C ILE A 81 10.23 -3.84 5.77
N GLN A 82 10.00 -3.79 4.46
CA GLN A 82 8.67 -3.80 3.88
C GLN A 82 8.16 -5.23 3.76
N VAL A 83 6.94 -5.48 4.22
CA VAL A 83 6.37 -6.82 4.31
C VAL A 83 4.94 -6.88 3.80
N ASN A 84 4.51 -8.08 3.40
CA ASN A 84 3.10 -8.44 3.26
C ASN A 84 2.71 -9.31 4.48
N PRO A 85 1.96 -8.76 5.47
CA PRO A 85 1.52 -9.53 6.63
C PRO A 85 0.44 -10.53 6.25
N VAL A 86 0.48 -11.74 6.83
CA VAL A 86 -0.56 -12.78 6.63
C VAL A 86 -1.80 -12.51 7.48
N GLY A 87 -1.64 -11.79 8.61
CA GLY A 87 -2.72 -11.47 9.54
C GLY A 87 -2.26 -10.49 10.61
N PRO A 88 -3.00 -10.37 11.72
CA PRO A 88 -2.67 -9.45 12.81
C PRO A 88 -1.23 -9.61 13.29
N VAL A 89 -0.53 -8.49 13.42
CA VAL A 89 0.89 -8.49 13.76
C VAL A 89 1.11 -8.56 15.27
N CYS A 90 0.29 -7.87 16.04
CA CYS A 90 0.41 -7.88 17.50
C CYS A 90 -0.05 -9.20 18.13
N HIS A 91 0.60 -9.61 19.21
CA HIS A 91 0.19 -10.79 20.00
C HIS A 91 -1.17 -10.61 20.70
N THR A 92 -1.66 -9.37 20.82
CA THR A 92 -3.01 -9.05 21.34
C THR A 92 -4.11 -9.18 20.28
N GLY A 93 -3.76 -9.56 19.02
CA GLY A 93 -4.71 -9.71 17.92
C GLY A 93 -4.99 -8.42 17.14
N THR A 94 -4.27 -7.31 17.42
CA THR A 94 -4.36 -6.06 16.65
C THR A 94 -3.42 -6.09 15.45
N ASP A 95 -3.76 -5.35 14.39
CA ASP A 95 -2.98 -5.33 13.16
C ASP A 95 -1.59 -4.72 13.34
N THR A 96 -1.44 -3.79 14.26
CA THR A 96 -0.16 -3.15 14.61
C THR A 96 0.11 -3.25 16.09
N CYS A 97 1.38 -3.10 16.51
CA CYS A 97 1.74 -3.04 17.93
C CYS A 97 1.25 -1.76 18.64
N TRP A 98 0.71 -0.81 17.89
CA TRP A 98 0.12 0.44 18.42
C TRP A 98 -1.40 0.42 18.49
N GLY A 99 -2.05 -0.71 18.13
CA GLY A 99 -3.51 -0.86 18.16
C GLY A 99 -4.24 -0.30 16.93
N ASP A 100 -3.51 0.25 15.97
CA ASP A 100 -4.10 0.78 14.74
C ASP A 100 -4.58 -0.36 13.82
N LYS A 101 -5.66 -0.10 13.10
CA LYS A 101 -6.07 -0.95 11.98
C LYS A 101 -5.10 -0.77 10.81
N ASN A 102 -4.71 -1.86 10.18
CA ASN A 102 -3.94 -1.89 8.95
C ASN A 102 -4.85 -2.10 7.74
N SER A 103 -5.85 -1.22 7.56
CA SER A 103 -6.74 -1.27 6.42
C SER A 103 -6.05 -0.73 5.17
N GLN A 104 -6.32 -1.36 4.04
CA GLN A 104 -5.77 -0.98 2.73
C GLN A 104 -6.72 -0.07 1.94
N ASP A 105 -7.90 0.25 2.49
CA ASP A 105 -9.03 0.78 1.73
C ASP A 105 -8.65 2.00 0.87
N ILE A 106 -8.15 3.07 1.47
CA ILE A 106 -7.78 4.27 0.69
C ILE A 106 -6.50 4.06 -0.14
N MET A 107 -5.54 3.26 0.36
CA MET A 107 -4.29 2.96 -0.34
C MET A 107 -4.51 2.05 -1.55
N PHE A 108 -5.66 1.34 -1.59
CA PHE A 108 -6.05 0.57 -2.75
C PHE A 108 -6.14 1.41 -4.04
N LEU A 109 -6.47 2.69 -3.93
CA LEU A 109 -6.48 3.58 -5.10
C LEU A 109 -5.11 3.68 -5.77
N LYS A 110 -4.02 3.65 -4.98
CA LYS A 110 -2.66 3.60 -5.53
C LYS A 110 -2.37 2.26 -6.21
N VAL A 111 -2.77 1.16 -5.58
CA VAL A 111 -2.63 -0.20 -6.17
C VAL A 111 -3.42 -0.31 -7.47
N LEU A 112 -4.63 0.25 -7.50
CA LEU A 112 -5.47 0.30 -8.70
C LEU A 112 -4.80 1.15 -9.80
N GLN A 113 -4.22 2.30 -9.45
CA GLN A 113 -3.46 3.12 -10.39
C GLN A 113 -2.29 2.33 -11.00
N ASP A 114 -1.46 1.70 -10.16
CA ASP A 114 -0.30 0.91 -10.63
C ASP A 114 -0.76 -0.27 -11.54
N PHE A 115 -1.90 -0.88 -11.24
CA PHE A 115 -2.50 -1.91 -12.09
C PHE A 115 -2.97 -1.34 -13.44
N ILE A 116 -3.62 -0.17 -13.46
CA ILE A 116 -4.09 0.48 -14.68
C ILE A 116 -2.92 0.94 -15.54
N ASP A 117 -1.86 1.48 -14.95
CA ASP A 117 -0.62 1.84 -15.66
C ASP A 117 -0.02 0.62 -16.36
N LYS A 118 0.11 -0.49 -15.65
CA LYS A 118 0.59 -1.75 -16.22
C LYS A 118 -0.29 -2.23 -17.38
N ARG A 119 -1.63 -2.11 -17.26
CA ARG A 119 -2.56 -2.45 -18.35
C ARG A 119 -2.42 -1.53 -19.57
N HIS A 120 -2.09 -0.25 -19.34
CA HIS A 120 -1.82 0.71 -20.40
C HIS A 120 -0.50 0.43 -21.13
N GLU A 121 0.53 0.00 -20.40
CA GLU A 121 1.82 -0.37 -20.99
C GLU A 121 1.77 -1.71 -21.77
N GLU A 122 1.19 -2.75 -21.15
CA GLU A 122 1.20 -4.10 -21.68
C GLU A 122 0.07 -4.37 -22.70
N MET A 123 -1.03 -3.64 -22.62
CA MET A 123 -2.22 -3.77 -23.50
C MET A 123 -2.68 -5.24 -23.70
N PRO A 124 -2.84 -6.04 -22.63
CA PRO A 124 -3.15 -7.46 -22.75
C PRO A 124 -4.50 -7.69 -23.42
N GLU A 125 -4.55 -8.69 -24.29
CA GLU A 125 -5.77 -9.09 -25.00
C GLU A 125 -6.85 -9.58 -24.01
N GLY A 126 -8.13 -9.27 -24.30
CA GLY A 126 -9.28 -9.64 -23.47
C GLY A 126 -9.47 -8.80 -22.20
N SER A 127 -8.61 -7.83 -21.93
CA SER A 127 -8.76 -6.91 -20.78
C SER A 127 -9.77 -5.80 -21.08
N TYR A 128 -10.73 -5.59 -20.16
CA TYR A 128 -11.66 -4.47 -20.23
C TYR A 128 -10.93 -3.11 -20.23
N THR A 129 -9.95 -2.95 -19.33
CA THR A 129 -9.12 -1.72 -19.26
C THR A 129 -8.42 -1.45 -20.61
N THR A 130 -7.86 -2.49 -21.23
CA THR A 130 -7.24 -2.39 -22.57
C THR A 130 -8.28 -1.96 -23.62
N SER A 131 -9.50 -2.49 -23.56
CA SER A 131 -10.56 -2.10 -24.50
C SER A 131 -10.94 -0.62 -24.37
N LEU A 132 -10.92 -0.06 -23.17
CA LEU A 132 -11.12 1.38 -22.93
C LEU A 132 -10.00 2.21 -23.57
N PHE A 133 -8.74 1.87 -23.37
CA PHE A 133 -7.62 2.57 -24.00
C PHE A 133 -7.71 2.52 -25.53
N ASN A 134 -8.01 1.35 -26.10
CA ASN A 134 -8.18 1.17 -27.54
C ASN A 134 -9.36 1.98 -28.12
N SER A 135 -10.38 2.25 -27.34
CA SER A 135 -11.56 3.04 -27.78
C SER A 135 -11.33 4.55 -27.81
N GLY A 136 -10.20 5.01 -27.27
CA GLY A 136 -9.73 6.39 -27.31
C GLY A 136 -10.38 7.31 -26.27
N VAL A 137 -9.82 8.52 -26.18
CA VAL A 137 -10.13 9.51 -25.11
C VAL A 137 -11.61 9.87 -25.05
N ASN A 138 -12.27 10.02 -26.20
CA ASN A 138 -13.68 10.39 -26.21
C ASN A 138 -14.58 9.34 -25.52
N LYS A 139 -14.29 8.06 -25.73
CA LYS A 139 -15.04 6.98 -25.08
C LYS A 139 -14.75 6.90 -23.59
N MET A 140 -13.48 7.05 -23.18
CA MET A 140 -13.11 7.12 -21.78
C MET A 140 -13.77 8.31 -21.07
N ALA A 141 -13.76 9.50 -21.68
CA ALA A 141 -14.45 10.68 -21.14
C ALA A 141 -15.96 10.51 -21.06
N GLN A 142 -16.57 9.86 -22.07
CA GLN A 142 -18.00 9.51 -22.05
C GLN A 142 -18.31 8.63 -20.83
N LYS A 143 -17.49 7.59 -20.54
CA LYS A 143 -17.69 6.71 -19.38
C LYS A 143 -17.62 7.49 -18.06
N VAL A 144 -16.64 8.36 -17.88
CA VAL A 144 -16.58 9.23 -16.68
C VAL A 144 -17.88 10.04 -16.52
N GLY A 145 -18.44 10.58 -17.60
CA GLY A 145 -19.70 11.32 -17.57
C GLY A 145 -20.91 10.43 -17.22
N GLU A 146 -20.98 9.22 -17.79
CA GLU A 146 -22.04 8.24 -17.50
C GLU A 146 -22.04 7.89 -16.00
N GLU A 147 -20.92 7.44 -15.45
CA GLU A 147 -20.79 7.03 -14.04
C GLU A 147 -21.03 8.21 -13.07
N ALA A 148 -20.62 9.43 -13.45
CA ALA A 148 -20.92 10.62 -12.65
C ALA A 148 -22.43 10.90 -12.57
N VAL A 149 -23.16 10.75 -13.68
CA VAL A 149 -24.61 10.92 -13.71
C VAL A 149 -25.30 9.81 -12.92
N GLU A 150 -24.86 8.56 -13.04
CA GLU A 150 -25.41 7.43 -12.30
C GLU A 150 -25.19 7.61 -10.79
N ALA A 151 -24.00 8.02 -10.34
CA ALA A 151 -23.77 8.37 -8.94
C ALA A 151 -24.69 9.49 -8.43
N VAL A 152 -24.97 10.51 -9.24
CA VAL A 152 -25.91 11.59 -8.88
C VAL A 152 -27.34 11.07 -8.76
N ILE A 153 -27.78 10.18 -9.67
CA ILE A 153 -29.11 9.57 -9.62
C ILE A 153 -29.27 8.75 -8.35
N GLU A 154 -28.28 7.91 -8.03
CA GLU A 154 -28.33 7.09 -6.83
C GLU A 154 -28.28 7.92 -5.54
N ALA A 155 -27.53 9.02 -5.53
CA ALA A 155 -27.53 9.96 -4.39
C ALA A 155 -28.88 10.63 -4.15
N CYS A 156 -29.65 10.88 -5.21
CA CYS A 156 -30.93 11.56 -5.11
C CYS A 156 -32.12 10.63 -4.84
N ASN A 157 -32.12 9.43 -5.44
CA ASN A 157 -33.29 8.57 -5.50
C ASN A 157 -32.98 7.07 -5.30
N GLY A 158 -31.72 6.71 -5.10
CA GLY A 158 -31.26 5.31 -4.98
C GLY A 158 -31.00 4.87 -3.55
N THR A 159 -30.04 3.96 -3.40
CA THR A 159 -29.58 3.42 -2.10
C THR A 159 -28.13 3.76 -1.85
N ASP A 160 -27.72 3.75 -0.55
CA ASP A 160 -26.33 4.01 -0.17
C ASP A 160 -25.36 3.03 -0.83
N GLU A 161 -25.75 1.74 -0.94
CA GLU A 161 -24.92 0.72 -1.58
C GLU A 161 -24.70 1.02 -3.07
N ARG A 162 -25.77 1.43 -3.78
CA ARG A 162 -25.70 1.79 -5.20
C ARG A 162 -24.88 3.07 -5.41
N LEU A 163 -25.06 4.07 -4.54
CA LEU A 163 -24.26 5.29 -4.57
C LEU A 163 -22.75 4.99 -4.46
N ILE A 164 -22.36 4.11 -3.52
CA ILE A 164 -20.95 3.71 -3.37
C ILE A 164 -20.48 2.95 -4.61
N TYR A 165 -21.31 2.06 -5.17
CA TYR A 165 -20.98 1.30 -6.37
C TYR A 165 -20.67 2.21 -7.55
N GLU A 166 -21.60 3.10 -7.93
CA GLU A 166 -21.42 4.01 -9.06
C GLU A 166 -20.29 5.04 -8.84
N SER A 167 -20.10 5.47 -7.57
CA SER A 167 -18.96 6.33 -7.22
C SER A 167 -17.60 5.61 -7.38
N ALA A 168 -17.54 4.30 -7.12
CA ALA A 168 -16.34 3.50 -7.34
C ALA A 168 -16.05 3.34 -8.84
N ASP A 169 -17.08 3.11 -9.66
CA ASP A 169 -16.96 3.04 -11.12
C ASP A 169 -16.53 4.39 -11.72
N LEU A 170 -17.05 5.50 -11.20
CA LEU A 170 -16.58 6.84 -11.54
C LEU A 170 -15.08 7.02 -11.28
N ILE A 171 -14.60 6.63 -10.09
CA ILE A 171 -13.16 6.73 -9.73
C ILE A 171 -12.33 5.84 -10.66
N TYR A 172 -12.77 4.61 -10.93
CA TYR A 172 -12.08 3.70 -11.84
C TYR A 172 -11.92 4.31 -13.24
N HIS A 173 -13.03 4.79 -13.85
CA HIS A 173 -13.00 5.39 -15.18
C HIS A 173 -12.23 6.72 -15.23
N LEU A 174 -12.23 7.49 -14.13
CA LEU A 174 -11.43 8.69 -14.01
C LEU A 174 -9.93 8.34 -14.01
N ILE A 175 -9.50 7.32 -13.27
CA ILE A 175 -8.10 6.86 -13.27
C ILE A 175 -7.70 6.43 -14.68
N VAL A 176 -8.50 5.63 -15.38
CA VAL A 176 -8.22 5.22 -16.77
C VAL A 176 -8.06 6.44 -17.69
N LEU A 177 -8.94 7.42 -17.58
CA LEU A 177 -8.90 8.63 -18.40
C LEU A 177 -7.62 9.45 -18.15
N ILE A 178 -7.27 9.71 -16.89
CA ILE A 178 -6.08 10.50 -16.56
C ILE A 178 -4.79 9.75 -16.92
N THR A 179 -4.75 8.42 -16.73
CA THR A 179 -3.62 7.58 -17.17
C THR A 179 -3.37 7.70 -18.67
N SER A 180 -4.43 7.73 -19.50
CA SER A 180 -4.31 7.94 -20.95
C SER A 180 -3.70 9.29 -21.33
N LYS A 181 -3.64 10.23 -20.39
CA LYS A 181 -3.03 11.56 -20.52
C LYS A 181 -1.68 11.67 -19.84
N GLY A 182 -1.14 10.57 -19.29
CA GLY A 182 0.13 10.53 -18.59
C GLY A 182 0.08 11.07 -17.15
N TYR A 183 -1.12 11.18 -16.57
CA TYR A 183 -1.31 11.59 -15.16
C TYR A 183 -1.73 10.40 -14.30
N ARG A 184 -1.52 10.55 -12.98
CA ARG A 184 -1.83 9.56 -11.98
C ARG A 184 -2.79 10.11 -10.91
N ILE A 185 -3.38 9.24 -10.11
CA ILE A 185 -4.26 9.66 -9.01
C ILE A 185 -3.51 10.53 -7.99
N GLU A 186 -2.20 10.34 -7.83
CA GLU A 186 -1.34 11.15 -6.97
C GLU A 186 -1.26 12.62 -7.46
N ASP A 187 -1.38 12.87 -8.76
CA ASP A 187 -1.40 14.23 -9.30
C ASP A 187 -2.67 14.98 -8.89
N LEU A 188 -3.82 14.28 -8.90
CA LEU A 188 -5.07 14.84 -8.38
C LEU A 188 -5.00 15.12 -6.88
N ALA A 189 -4.40 14.20 -6.11
CA ALA A 189 -4.21 14.39 -4.67
C ALA A 189 -3.29 15.60 -4.39
N ARG A 190 -2.24 15.79 -5.19
CA ARG A 190 -1.34 16.95 -5.10
C ARG A 190 -2.06 18.24 -5.38
N GLU A 191 -2.82 18.31 -6.48
CA GLU A 191 -3.63 19.48 -6.86
C GLU A 191 -4.64 19.85 -5.76
N LEU A 192 -5.34 18.84 -5.20
CA LEU A 192 -6.27 19.06 -4.09
C LEU A 192 -5.56 19.58 -2.84
N LYS A 193 -4.37 19.04 -2.52
CA LYS A 193 -3.55 19.49 -1.39
C LYS A 193 -3.09 20.94 -1.57
N GLU A 194 -2.65 21.32 -2.76
CA GLU A 194 -2.21 22.69 -3.07
C GLU A 194 -3.37 23.69 -2.94
N ARG A 195 -4.57 23.30 -3.38
CA ARG A 195 -5.78 24.14 -3.20
C ARG A 195 -6.26 24.18 -1.75
N HIS A 196 -5.92 23.19 -0.92
CA HIS A 196 -6.30 23.12 0.49
C HIS A 196 -5.28 23.86 1.36
N SER A 197 -5.27 25.19 1.29
CA SER A 197 -4.53 26.05 2.22
C SER A 197 -5.42 26.55 3.36
N SER A 198 -4.82 27.12 4.42
CA SER A 198 -5.55 27.78 5.53
C SER A 198 -6.49 28.91 5.08
N THR A 199 -6.34 29.35 3.82
CA THR A 199 -7.14 30.40 3.17
C THR A 199 -8.08 29.84 2.11
N TRP A 200 -8.33 28.51 2.10
CA TRP A 200 -9.17 27.89 1.08
C TRP A 200 -10.56 28.53 0.99
N LYS A 201 -10.76 29.30 -0.06
CA LYS A 201 -12.07 29.81 -0.45
C LYS A 201 -12.64 28.88 -1.52
N ARG A 202 -13.83 28.34 -1.32
CA ARG A 202 -14.60 27.69 -2.37
C ARG A 202 -14.77 28.69 -3.50
N HIS A 203 -14.36 28.30 -4.69
CA HIS A 203 -14.73 28.99 -5.93
C HIS A 203 -16.09 28.52 -6.36
#